data_3f8f0b84e2ad49d721948e7a8fc8f698
#
_entry.id   3f8f0b84e2ad49d721948e7a8fc8f698
#
_cell.length_a   1.000
_cell.length_b   1.000
_cell.length_c   1.000
_cell.angle_alpha   90.00
_cell.angle_beta   90.00
_cell.angle_gamma   90.00
#
_symmetry.space_group_name_H-M   'P 1'
#
loop_
_entity.id
_entity.type
_entity.pdbx_description
1 polymer ?
#
loop_
_entity_poly.entity_id
_entity_poly.type
_entity_poly.pdbx_seq_one_letter_code
_entity_poly.pdbx_strand_id
1 'polypeptide(L)'
;MAMTKEQHEQLIAEALELENSVPILPAPPGRAPPPPPPTLEMQRHLLFAEIFTLAKTFITKEKLVALTTKNGDTQASERTSIPLVKSVLDQLGLTYTEAGSQQSKDFRNVGGIGLDIEVKKTDGNTVTFNDTCPNKDIWYLILFTGKENTRTSIPPGVLGMNGTEFIDDSEWV
;
A
#
# COMPACT_ATOMS: atom_id res chain seq x y z
N MET A 1 29.82 40.42 55.90
CA MET A 1 31.23 39.99 55.70
C MET A 1 31.39 39.65 54.23
N ALA A 2 32.19 40.38 53.50
CA ALA A 2 32.42 40.09 52.09
C ALA A 2 33.46 38.98 51.93
N MET A 3 33.20 38.03 51.08
CA MET A 3 34.10 36.88 50.79
C MET A 3 35.38 37.41 50.13
N THR A 4 36.54 36.92 50.57
CA THR A 4 37.81 37.35 49.97
C THR A 4 38.02 36.69 48.60
N LYS A 5 38.87 37.27 47.76
CA LYS A 5 39.18 36.76 46.42
C LYS A 5 39.71 35.30 46.50
N GLU A 6 40.52 34.99 47.45
CA GLU A 6 41.06 33.63 47.71
C GLU A 6 39.98 32.62 48.02
N GLN A 7 38.99 33.02 48.83
CA GLN A 7 37.85 32.13 49.16
C GLN A 7 36.97 31.86 47.94
N HIS A 8 36.87 32.81 47.02
CA HIS A 8 36.12 32.65 45.77
C HIS A 8 36.84 31.71 44.81
N GLU A 9 38.17 31.87 44.66
CA GLU A 9 38.99 30.99 43.81
C GLU A 9 39.00 29.54 44.32
N GLN A 10 39.01 29.33 45.66
CA GLN A 10 38.95 28.02 46.26
C GLN A 10 37.61 27.32 46.02
N LEU A 11 36.50 28.06 46.13
CA LEU A 11 35.17 27.51 45.82
C LEU A 11 35.00 27.09 44.35
N ILE A 12 35.60 27.86 43.42
CA ILE A 12 35.58 27.50 41.98
C ILE A 12 36.42 26.24 41.75
N ALA A 13 37.57 26.10 42.39
CA ALA A 13 38.40 24.92 42.27
C ALA A 13 37.71 23.66 42.82
N GLU A 14 37.07 23.74 43.97
CA GLU A 14 36.27 22.64 44.54
C GLU A 14 35.06 22.25 43.67
N ALA A 15 34.39 23.23 43.05
CA ALA A 15 33.28 22.97 42.15
C ALA A 15 33.74 22.25 40.87
N LEU A 16 34.90 22.60 40.34
CA LEU A 16 35.48 21.94 39.16
C LEU A 16 35.98 20.53 39.45
N GLU A 17 36.47 20.25 40.66
CA GLU A 17 36.84 18.91 41.08
C GLU A 17 35.62 18.00 41.30
N LEU A 18 34.48 18.55 41.77
CA LEU A 18 33.22 17.84 41.93
C LEU A 18 32.60 17.50 40.57
N GLU A 19 32.68 18.35 39.58
CA GLU A 19 32.21 18.05 38.21
C GLU A 19 33.02 16.93 37.56
N ASN A 20 34.32 16.86 37.80
CA ASN A 20 35.20 15.83 37.25
C ASN A 20 35.14 14.48 38.01
N SER A 21 34.52 14.44 39.17
CA SER A 21 34.39 13.23 39.98
C SER A 21 33.05 12.52 39.87
N VAL A 22 32.15 12.97 38.99
CA VAL A 22 30.93 12.23 38.65
C VAL A 22 31.33 10.89 38.02
N PRO A 23 31.04 9.74 38.65
CA PRO A 23 31.34 8.45 38.03
C PRO A 23 30.56 8.38 36.71
N ILE A 24 31.29 8.21 35.58
CA ILE A 24 30.69 7.91 34.31
C ILE A 24 29.99 6.57 34.49
N LEU A 25 28.68 6.61 34.76
CA LEU A 25 27.85 5.42 34.70
C LEU A 25 28.04 4.80 33.30
N PRO A 26 28.32 3.48 33.23
CA PRO A 26 28.42 2.82 31.92
C PRO A 26 27.13 3.11 31.18
N ALA A 27 27.27 3.59 29.96
CA ALA A 27 26.12 3.83 29.08
C ALA A 27 25.24 2.58 29.09
N PRO A 28 23.90 2.72 29.22
CA PRO A 28 23.01 1.58 29.17
C PRO A 28 23.31 0.76 27.91
N PRO A 29 23.29 -0.58 27.99
CA PRO A 29 23.61 -1.43 26.82
C PRO A 29 22.84 -0.92 25.63
N GLY A 30 23.56 -0.59 24.56
CA GLY A 30 23.09 0.21 23.45
C GLY A 30 21.73 -0.29 22.96
N ARG A 31 20.73 0.56 23.03
CA ARG A 31 19.46 0.35 22.35
C ARG A 31 19.80 0.07 20.89
N ALA A 32 19.39 -1.11 20.38
CA ALA A 32 19.61 -1.44 18.99
C ALA A 32 19.19 -0.24 18.12
N PRO A 33 19.96 0.12 17.11
CA PRO A 33 19.59 1.23 16.23
C PRO A 33 18.18 1.01 15.71
N PRO A 34 17.36 2.07 15.59
CA PRO A 34 16.01 1.94 15.05
C PRO A 34 16.10 1.27 13.66
N PRO A 35 15.14 0.40 13.32
CA PRO A 35 15.13 -0.22 12.00
C PRO A 35 15.15 0.86 10.93
N PRO A 36 15.81 0.61 9.79
CA PRO A 36 15.83 1.57 8.68
C PRO A 36 14.39 1.88 8.24
N PRO A 37 14.12 3.10 7.77
CA PRO A 37 12.81 3.46 7.26
C PRO A 37 12.42 2.54 6.09
N PRO A 38 11.12 2.22 5.92
CA PRO A 38 10.66 1.35 4.85
C PRO A 38 11.01 1.94 3.48
N THR A 39 11.50 1.10 2.57
CA THR A 39 11.74 1.49 1.18
C THR A 39 10.45 1.91 0.49
N LEU A 40 10.54 2.64 -0.61
CA LEU A 40 9.36 3.05 -1.39
C LEU A 40 8.55 1.85 -1.89
N GLU A 41 9.23 0.78 -2.27
CA GLU A 41 8.60 -0.47 -2.65
C GLU A 41 7.81 -1.09 -1.49
N MET A 42 8.42 -1.17 -0.31
CA MET A 42 7.74 -1.62 0.90
C MET A 42 6.51 -0.76 1.23
N GLN A 43 6.61 0.56 1.07
CA GLN A 43 5.49 1.48 1.29
C GLN A 43 4.33 1.20 0.31
N ARG A 44 4.63 0.93 -0.97
CA ARG A 44 3.63 0.54 -1.97
C ARG A 44 2.95 -0.78 -1.62
N HIS A 45 3.73 -1.78 -1.19
CA HIS A 45 3.19 -3.07 -0.74
C HIS A 45 2.23 -2.89 0.45
N LEU A 46 2.64 -2.14 1.47
CA LEU A 46 1.81 -1.89 2.67
C LEU A 46 0.53 -1.13 2.31
N LEU A 47 0.63 -0.08 1.49
CA LEU A 47 -0.54 0.68 1.07
C LEU A 47 -1.50 -0.18 0.24
N PHE A 48 -0.99 -0.98 -0.70
CA PHE A 48 -1.83 -1.88 -1.48
C PHE A 48 -2.51 -2.94 -0.60
N ALA A 49 -1.81 -3.49 0.38
CA ALA A 49 -2.40 -4.44 1.33
C ALA A 49 -3.56 -3.83 2.13
N GLU A 50 -3.45 -2.55 2.51
CA GLU A 50 -4.51 -1.81 3.18
C GLU A 50 -5.72 -1.60 2.25
N ILE A 51 -5.47 -1.14 1.01
CA ILE A 51 -6.50 -0.99 -0.02
C ILE A 51 -7.22 -2.32 -0.26
N PHE A 52 -6.47 -3.40 -0.45
CA PHE A 52 -7.01 -4.74 -0.69
C PHE A 52 -7.86 -5.24 0.50
N THR A 53 -7.41 -5.00 1.72
CA THR A 53 -8.14 -5.38 2.93
C THR A 53 -9.48 -4.66 3.01
N LEU A 54 -9.51 -3.36 2.75
CA LEU A 54 -10.76 -2.61 2.71
C LEU A 54 -11.64 -3.03 1.52
N ALA A 55 -11.04 -3.27 0.35
CA ALA A 55 -11.79 -3.72 -0.83
C ALA A 55 -12.54 -5.03 -0.57
N LYS A 56 -11.93 -6.01 0.10
CA LYS A 56 -12.57 -7.28 0.45
C LYS A 56 -13.79 -7.12 1.37
N THR A 57 -13.80 -6.11 2.22
CA THR A 57 -14.93 -5.86 3.14
C THR A 57 -15.98 -4.95 2.52
N PHE A 58 -15.56 -3.92 1.80
CA PHE A 58 -16.44 -2.94 1.18
C PHE A 58 -17.16 -3.45 -0.07
N ILE A 59 -16.44 -4.21 -0.92
CA ILE A 59 -17.00 -4.79 -2.14
C ILE A 59 -17.62 -6.13 -1.78
N THR A 60 -18.86 -6.10 -1.32
CA THR A 60 -19.61 -7.27 -0.86
C THR A 60 -19.92 -8.23 -2.01
N LYS A 61 -20.26 -9.46 -1.65
CA LYS A 61 -20.71 -10.50 -2.60
C LYS A 61 -21.83 -10.01 -3.50
N GLU A 62 -22.82 -9.31 -2.94
CA GLU A 62 -23.96 -8.77 -3.66
C GLU A 62 -23.53 -7.72 -4.70
N LYS A 63 -22.61 -6.84 -4.35
CA LYS A 63 -22.03 -5.86 -5.28
C LYS A 63 -21.29 -6.55 -6.43
N LEU A 64 -20.52 -7.60 -6.15
CA LEU A 64 -19.81 -8.35 -7.17
C LEU A 64 -20.75 -9.09 -8.11
N VAL A 65 -21.76 -9.77 -7.60
CA VAL A 65 -22.77 -10.44 -8.42
C VAL A 65 -23.53 -9.45 -9.30
N ALA A 66 -23.79 -8.25 -8.81
CA ALA A 66 -24.42 -7.18 -9.60
C ALA A 66 -23.57 -6.69 -10.79
N LEU A 67 -22.23 -6.90 -10.75
CA LEU A 67 -21.32 -6.60 -11.86
C LEU A 67 -21.34 -7.63 -12.99
N THR A 68 -22.03 -8.75 -12.83
CA THR A 68 -22.11 -9.80 -13.85
C THR A 68 -22.59 -9.22 -15.18
N THR A 69 -21.87 -9.56 -16.25
CA THR A 69 -22.20 -9.10 -17.61
C THR A 69 -23.57 -9.59 -18.03
N LYS A 70 -24.42 -8.66 -18.37
CA LYS A 70 -25.76 -8.92 -18.92
C LYS A 70 -25.75 -8.69 -20.42
N ASN A 71 -26.33 -9.60 -21.18
CA ASN A 71 -26.53 -9.47 -22.64
C ASN A 71 -25.24 -9.23 -23.46
N GLY A 72 -24.09 -9.69 -22.98
CA GLY A 72 -22.82 -9.56 -23.70
C GLY A 72 -22.19 -8.15 -23.66
N ASP A 73 -22.78 -7.19 -22.96
CA ASP A 73 -22.21 -5.84 -22.82
C ASP A 73 -21.11 -5.81 -21.76
N THR A 74 -19.88 -6.10 -22.20
CA THR A 74 -18.68 -6.07 -21.33
C THR A 74 -18.30 -4.64 -20.95
N GLN A 75 -18.53 -3.65 -21.80
CA GLN A 75 -18.16 -2.26 -21.53
C GLN A 75 -19.01 -1.64 -20.41
N ALA A 76 -20.29 -1.95 -20.35
CA ALA A 76 -21.16 -1.47 -19.28
C ALA A 76 -20.70 -1.98 -17.91
N SER A 77 -20.19 -3.21 -17.85
CA SER A 77 -19.73 -3.80 -16.59
C SER A 77 -18.36 -3.26 -16.14
N GLU A 78 -17.47 -2.90 -17.03
CA GLU A 78 -16.21 -2.21 -16.71
C GLU A 78 -16.49 -0.83 -16.09
N ARG A 79 -17.43 -0.08 -16.64
CA ARG A 79 -17.84 1.24 -16.11
C ARG A 79 -18.39 1.19 -14.68
N THR A 80 -18.88 0.04 -14.21
CA THR A 80 -19.43 -0.11 -12.87
C THR A 80 -18.43 -0.64 -11.85
N SER A 81 -17.35 -1.28 -12.28
CA SER A 81 -16.29 -1.79 -11.39
C SER A 81 -15.39 -0.68 -10.86
N ILE A 82 -15.02 0.28 -11.71
CA ILE A 82 -14.15 1.42 -11.35
C ILE A 82 -14.73 2.25 -10.18
N PRO A 83 -16.00 2.67 -10.18
CA PRO A 83 -16.59 3.40 -9.06
C PRO A 83 -16.54 2.67 -7.72
N LEU A 84 -16.59 1.34 -7.70
CA LEU A 84 -16.46 0.56 -6.47
C LEU A 84 -15.07 0.68 -5.87
N VAL A 85 -14.04 0.54 -6.69
CA VAL A 85 -12.64 0.70 -6.23
C VAL A 85 -12.36 2.15 -5.87
N LYS A 86 -12.87 3.11 -6.64
CA LYS A 86 -12.81 4.54 -6.30
C LYS A 86 -13.34 4.80 -4.90
N SER A 87 -14.51 4.25 -4.56
CA SER A 87 -15.08 4.39 -3.22
C SER A 87 -14.18 3.83 -2.12
N VAL A 88 -13.44 2.77 -2.39
CA VAL A 88 -12.43 2.21 -1.45
C VAL A 88 -11.31 3.20 -1.23
N LEU A 89 -10.75 3.76 -2.30
CA LEU A 89 -9.65 4.75 -2.21
C LEU A 89 -10.10 6.03 -1.49
N ASP A 90 -11.31 6.50 -1.78
CA ASP A 90 -11.90 7.68 -1.16
C ASP A 90 -12.14 7.48 0.35
N GLN A 91 -12.57 6.28 0.78
CA GLN A 91 -12.74 5.95 2.19
C GLN A 91 -11.42 5.95 2.97
N LEU A 92 -10.33 5.59 2.32
CA LEU A 92 -8.97 5.67 2.89
C LEU A 92 -8.40 7.08 2.83
N GLY A 93 -9.10 8.05 2.22
CA GLY A 93 -8.63 9.41 2.05
C GLY A 93 -7.41 9.53 1.13
N LEU A 94 -7.24 8.58 0.22
CA LEU A 94 -6.07 8.52 -0.65
C LEU A 94 -6.21 9.48 -1.83
N THR A 95 -5.12 10.14 -2.18
CA THR A 95 -5.01 10.91 -3.43
C THR A 95 -4.67 9.98 -4.58
N TYR A 96 -5.20 10.23 -5.75
CA TYR A 96 -4.92 9.50 -6.98
C TYR A 96 -5.30 10.31 -8.21
N THR A 97 -4.82 9.89 -9.38
CA THR A 97 -5.25 10.41 -10.67
C THR A 97 -5.99 9.30 -11.41
N GLU A 98 -7.23 9.56 -11.81
CA GLU A 98 -7.98 8.63 -12.66
C GLU A 98 -7.41 8.67 -14.09
N ALA A 99 -7.23 7.50 -14.68
CA ALA A 99 -6.80 7.40 -16.06
C ALA A 99 -7.98 7.66 -17.02
N GLY A 100 -7.68 8.30 -18.15
CA GLY A 100 -8.67 8.42 -19.25
C GLY A 100 -8.92 7.07 -19.94
N SER A 101 -10.01 6.98 -20.66
CA SER A 101 -10.58 5.76 -21.26
C SER A 101 -9.69 4.98 -22.24
N GLN A 102 -8.48 5.42 -22.52
CA GLN A 102 -7.52 4.74 -23.42
C GLN A 102 -6.18 4.43 -22.74
N GLN A 103 -6.15 4.36 -21.42
CA GLN A 103 -4.93 4.15 -20.67
C GLN A 103 -4.98 2.82 -19.92
N SER A 104 -3.86 2.13 -19.87
CA SER A 104 -3.70 0.80 -19.27
C SER A 104 -3.77 0.75 -17.74
N LYS A 105 -4.04 1.86 -17.07
CA LYS A 105 -4.05 1.97 -15.61
C LYS A 105 -5.26 2.78 -15.20
N ASP A 106 -6.07 2.25 -14.31
CA ASP A 106 -7.30 2.93 -13.86
C ASP A 106 -7.03 4.03 -12.84
N PHE A 107 -6.11 3.78 -11.91
CA PHE A 107 -5.69 4.73 -10.87
C PHE A 107 -4.18 4.86 -10.85
N ARG A 108 -3.68 6.09 -10.89
CA ARG A 108 -2.24 6.40 -10.90
C ARG A 108 -1.82 7.15 -9.67
N ASN A 109 -0.56 6.92 -9.27
CA ASN A 109 0.09 7.62 -8.16
C ASN A 109 -0.76 7.61 -6.89
N VAL A 110 -1.38 6.48 -6.60
CA VAL A 110 -2.23 6.33 -5.41
C VAL A 110 -1.40 6.57 -4.15
N GLY A 111 -1.95 7.41 -3.25
CA GLY A 111 -1.27 7.84 -2.04
C GLY A 111 -0.06 8.75 -2.26
N GLY A 112 0.17 9.23 -3.48
CA GLY A 112 1.31 10.11 -3.79
C GLY A 112 2.68 9.42 -3.81
N ILE A 113 2.70 8.06 -3.80
CA ILE A 113 3.93 7.25 -3.74
C ILE A 113 4.23 6.48 -5.04
N GLY A 114 3.57 6.84 -6.13
CA GLY A 114 3.74 6.17 -7.42
C GLY A 114 3.18 4.74 -7.44
N LEU A 115 2.17 4.44 -6.63
CA LEU A 115 1.42 3.19 -6.71
C LEU A 115 0.38 3.32 -7.81
N ASP A 116 0.48 2.47 -8.84
CA ASP A 116 -0.47 2.41 -9.95
C ASP A 116 -1.34 1.15 -9.81
N ILE A 117 -2.64 1.31 -9.97
CA ILE A 117 -3.62 0.22 -9.81
C ILE A 117 -4.44 0.08 -11.10
N GLU A 118 -4.59 -1.15 -11.54
CA GLU A 118 -5.52 -1.55 -12.61
C GLU A 118 -6.60 -2.46 -12.05
N VAL A 119 -7.84 -2.22 -12.42
CA VAL A 119 -9.00 -3.00 -11.99
C VAL A 119 -9.39 -3.94 -13.13
N LYS A 120 -9.45 -5.22 -12.83
CA LYS A 120 -9.95 -6.24 -13.74
C LYS A 120 -11.23 -6.84 -13.20
N LYS A 121 -12.17 -7.12 -14.10
CA LYS A 121 -13.40 -7.82 -13.76
C LYS A 121 -13.50 -9.10 -14.59
N THR A 122 -13.92 -10.18 -13.99
CA THR A 122 -14.18 -11.43 -14.71
C THR A 122 -15.45 -12.12 -14.20
N ASP A 123 -16.20 -12.67 -15.12
CA ASP A 123 -17.36 -13.52 -14.84
C ASP A 123 -16.98 -15.01 -14.75
N GLY A 124 -15.76 -15.36 -15.14
CA GLY A 124 -15.24 -16.72 -15.19
C GLY A 124 -14.07 -16.95 -14.24
N ASN A 125 -13.20 -17.87 -14.61
CA ASN A 125 -11.98 -18.24 -13.88
C ASN A 125 -10.71 -17.71 -14.56
N THR A 126 -10.82 -16.93 -15.61
CA THR A 126 -9.71 -16.35 -16.36
C THR A 126 -9.79 -14.83 -16.33
N VAL A 127 -8.63 -14.19 -16.24
CA VAL A 127 -8.49 -12.74 -16.36
C VAL A 127 -7.89 -12.44 -17.72
N THR A 128 -8.52 -11.57 -18.49
CA THR A 128 -8.03 -11.16 -19.80
C THR A 128 -7.27 -9.85 -19.67
N PHE A 129 -6.04 -9.86 -20.14
CA PHE A 129 -5.24 -8.66 -20.39
C PHE A 129 -5.33 -8.39 -21.89
N ASN A 130 -6.12 -7.40 -22.28
CA ASN A 130 -6.44 -7.16 -23.69
C ASN A 130 -5.16 -7.10 -24.55
N ASP A 131 -4.64 -5.98 -24.89
CA ASP A 131 -3.51 -5.87 -25.83
C ASP A 131 -2.12 -5.87 -25.14
N THR A 132 -2.05 -6.10 -23.85
CA THR A 132 -0.80 -6.00 -23.07
C THR A 132 -0.67 -7.16 -22.09
N CYS A 133 0.55 -7.69 -21.94
CA CYS A 133 0.86 -8.60 -20.84
C CYS A 133 0.72 -7.89 -19.48
N PRO A 134 0.54 -8.64 -18.36
CA PRO A 134 0.64 -8.07 -17.03
C PRO A 134 1.93 -7.28 -16.87
N ASN A 135 1.87 -6.15 -16.22
CA ASN A 135 3.02 -5.27 -16.02
C ASN A 135 3.49 -5.39 -14.56
N LYS A 136 4.79 -5.69 -14.37
CA LYS A 136 5.40 -5.87 -13.05
C LYS A 136 5.31 -4.63 -12.13
N ASP A 137 5.18 -3.44 -12.71
CA ASP A 137 5.11 -2.18 -11.98
C ASP A 137 3.67 -1.78 -11.62
N ILE A 138 2.68 -2.60 -12.02
CA ILE A 138 1.26 -2.36 -11.76
C ILE A 138 0.74 -3.34 -10.71
N TRP A 139 -0.16 -2.86 -9.87
CA TRP A 139 -0.93 -3.65 -8.94
C TRP A 139 -2.33 -3.85 -9.49
N TYR A 140 -2.85 -5.05 -9.33
CA TYR A 140 -4.13 -5.46 -9.91
C TYR A 140 -5.13 -5.76 -8.81
N LEU A 141 -6.33 -5.17 -8.92
CA LEU A 141 -7.51 -5.59 -8.17
C LEU A 141 -8.45 -6.33 -9.13
N ILE A 142 -8.63 -7.62 -8.89
CA ILE A 142 -9.42 -8.50 -9.72
C ILE A 142 -10.73 -8.80 -9.03
N LEU A 143 -11.84 -8.45 -9.68
CA LEU A 143 -13.18 -8.63 -9.20
C LEU A 143 -13.82 -9.84 -9.87
N PHE A 144 -14.03 -10.92 -9.12
CA PHE A 144 -14.74 -12.10 -9.57
C PHE A 144 -16.23 -11.94 -9.25
N THR A 145 -17.08 -12.01 -10.27
CA THR A 145 -18.54 -11.83 -10.10
C THR A 145 -19.25 -13.09 -9.63
N GLY A 146 -18.64 -14.26 -9.80
CA GLY A 146 -19.23 -15.53 -9.39
C GLY A 146 -20.43 -15.96 -10.23
N LYS A 147 -20.41 -15.74 -11.54
CA LYS A 147 -21.49 -16.12 -12.44
C LYS A 147 -21.80 -17.62 -12.36
N GLU A 148 -23.00 -17.96 -12.00
CA GLU A 148 -23.43 -19.32 -11.60
C GLU A 148 -23.40 -20.38 -12.72
N ASN A 149 -23.20 -20.05 -13.98
CA ASN A 149 -23.41 -20.98 -15.10
C ASN A 149 -22.17 -21.53 -15.77
N THR A 150 -21.00 -21.45 -15.15
CA THR A 150 -19.79 -22.08 -15.68
C THR A 150 -19.32 -23.18 -14.74
N ARG A 151 -19.01 -24.36 -15.26
CA ARG A 151 -18.49 -25.52 -14.50
C ARG A 151 -17.21 -25.20 -13.70
N THR A 152 -16.65 -24.01 -13.88
CA THR A 152 -15.36 -23.57 -13.35
C THR A 152 -15.42 -22.18 -12.75
N SER A 153 -16.62 -21.68 -12.35
CA SER A 153 -16.74 -20.34 -11.78
C SER A 153 -16.05 -20.25 -10.41
N ILE A 154 -15.20 -19.24 -10.28
CA ILE A 154 -14.67 -18.85 -8.97
C ILE A 154 -15.79 -18.12 -8.22
N PRO A 155 -15.97 -18.38 -6.92
CA PRO A 155 -16.95 -17.64 -6.12
C PRO A 155 -16.74 -16.12 -6.18
N PRO A 156 -17.80 -15.30 -5.96
CA PRO A 156 -17.65 -13.85 -5.91
C PRO A 156 -16.59 -13.45 -4.88
N GLY A 157 -15.65 -12.63 -5.28
CA GLY A 157 -14.55 -12.23 -4.42
C GLY A 157 -13.64 -11.18 -5.07
N VAL A 158 -12.75 -10.64 -4.27
CA VAL A 158 -11.71 -9.70 -4.70
C VAL A 158 -10.35 -10.35 -4.50
N LEU A 159 -9.51 -10.31 -5.51
CA LEU A 159 -8.11 -10.72 -5.46
C LEU A 159 -7.23 -9.49 -5.72
N GLY A 160 -6.18 -9.34 -4.92
CA GLY A 160 -5.16 -8.30 -5.12
C GLY A 160 -3.81 -8.95 -5.35
N MET A 161 -3.09 -8.51 -6.37
CA MET A 161 -1.75 -9.03 -6.67
C MET A 161 -0.92 -8.01 -7.44
N ASN A 162 0.41 -8.15 -7.34
CA ASN A 162 1.33 -7.40 -8.18
C ASN A 162 1.50 -8.10 -9.55
N GLY A 163 1.87 -7.34 -10.56
CA GLY A 163 2.08 -7.91 -11.90
C GLY A 163 3.14 -9.00 -11.96
N THR A 164 4.14 -8.98 -11.08
CA THR A 164 5.16 -10.03 -10.97
C THR A 164 4.60 -11.39 -10.56
N GLU A 165 3.43 -11.42 -9.96
CA GLU A 165 2.79 -12.68 -9.51
C GLU A 165 2.04 -13.42 -10.63
N PHE A 166 1.89 -12.78 -11.81
CA PHE A 166 1.23 -13.41 -12.97
C PHE A 166 2.19 -14.21 -13.86
N ILE A 167 3.46 -13.83 -13.87
CA ILE A 167 4.45 -14.37 -14.81
C ILE A 167 5.75 -14.61 -14.05
N ASP A 168 6.40 -15.73 -14.31
CA ASP A 168 7.72 -16.06 -13.79
C ASP A 168 8.76 -15.02 -14.28
N ASP A 169 9.77 -14.71 -13.45
CA ASP A 169 10.82 -13.74 -13.78
C ASP A 169 11.56 -14.06 -15.09
N SER A 170 11.61 -15.34 -15.46
CA SER A 170 12.22 -15.80 -16.73
C SER A 170 11.39 -15.47 -17.97
N GLU A 171 10.12 -15.12 -17.82
CA GLU A 171 9.19 -14.83 -18.92
C GLU A 171 9.07 -13.32 -19.23
N TRP A 172 9.69 -12.46 -18.39
CA TRP A 172 9.79 -11.04 -18.67
C TRP A 172 10.86 -10.78 -19.73
N VAL A 173 10.44 -10.50 -20.94
CA VAL A 173 11.32 -10.19 -22.09
C VAL A 173 11.53 -8.68 -22.18
#